data_c2698481162a70f1cae39effe17f7379
#
_entry.id   c2698481162a70f1cae39effe17f7379
#
_cell.length_a   1.000
_cell.length_b   1.000
_cell.length_c   1.000
_cell.angle_alpha   90.00
_cell.angle_beta   90.00
_cell.angle_gamma   90.00
#
_symmetry.space_group_name_H-M   'P 1'
#
loop_
_entity.id
_entity.type
_entity.pdbx_description
1 polymer ?
#
loop_
_entity_poly.entity_id
_entity_poly.type
_entity_poly.pdbx_seq_one_letter_code
_entity_poly.pdbx_strand_id
1 'polypeptide(L)'
;MKKYVAELVGTFILVLFGCGTAVVAGDRVGIVGIAFAFGFALVGAAYGIGPISGCHINPAVSLGVWTAGRMPLKDLIGYWVGQFVGAILAAWVLSFYIVGGVPGGYDIAANGLGQNGWGPGYQGGYNLTSAIAFEFVATLIFVIVILGATQKAAPAGFAGLGIGITLVAIHIFGIHITGVSVNPARSFGPALLVGGHALAQVWLFLLVPSLAGLVAGLLFRTKALEAEPPMPEIKSRRSVENEMAV
;
A
#
# COMPACT_ATOMS: atom_id res chain seq x y z
N MET A 1 -18.47 -10.59 0.11
CA MET A 1 -17.52 -11.59 0.65
C MET A 1 -16.26 -11.72 -0.21
N LYS A 2 -16.35 -12.09 -1.51
CA LYS A 2 -15.15 -12.35 -2.35
C LYS A 2 -14.08 -11.23 -2.30
N LYS A 3 -14.50 -9.96 -2.41
CA LYS A 3 -13.58 -8.81 -2.38
C LYS A 3 -12.88 -8.62 -1.04
N TYR A 4 -13.51 -8.94 0.09
CA TYR A 4 -12.88 -8.83 1.42
C TYR A 4 -11.82 -9.93 1.63
N VAL A 5 -12.10 -11.14 1.12
CA VAL A 5 -11.10 -12.22 1.10
C VAL A 5 -9.94 -11.87 0.18
N ALA A 6 -10.19 -11.26 -0.99
CA ALA A 6 -9.13 -10.79 -1.88
C ALA A 6 -8.23 -9.75 -1.20
N GLU A 7 -8.81 -8.78 -0.47
CA GLU A 7 -8.02 -7.80 0.30
C GLU A 7 -7.19 -8.44 1.42
N LEU A 8 -7.73 -9.46 2.11
CA LEU A 8 -6.99 -10.24 3.09
C LEU A 8 -5.79 -10.93 2.44
N VAL A 9 -6.02 -11.66 1.35
CA VAL A 9 -4.95 -12.41 0.63
C VAL A 9 -3.90 -11.44 0.08
N GLY A 10 -4.31 -10.34 -0.54
CA GLY A 10 -3.36 -9.37 -1.10
C GLY A 10 -2.54 -8.66 -0.03
N THR A 11 -3.14 -8.29 1.10
CA THR A 11 -2.40 -7.69 2.22
C THR A 11 -1.45 -8.71 2.86
N PHE A 12 -1.88 -9.97 2.99
CA PHE A 12 -1.01 -11.07 3.42
C PHE A 12 0.22 -11.19 2.50
N ILE A 13 0.03 -11.20 1.18
CA ILE A 13 1.12 -11.27 0.19
C ILE A 13 2.08 -10.09 0.37
N LEU A 14 1.54 -8.87 0.44
CA LEU A 14 2.36 -7.65 0.57
C LEU A 14 3.23 -7.68 1.83
N VAL A 15 2.64 -8.00 2.97
CA VAL A 15 3.35 -7.99 4.26
C VAL A 15 4.32 -9.17 4.34
N LEU A 16 3.91 -10.37 3.92
CA LEU A 16 4.78 -11.55 3.98
C LEU A 16 6.03 -11.36 3.11
N PHE A 17 5.90 -10.96 1.86
CA PHE A 17 7.06 -10.80 0.99
C PHE A 17 7.86 -9.54 1.30
N GLY A 18 7.21 -8.42 1.57
CA GLY A 18 7.91 -7.17 1.88
C GLY A 18 8.67 -7.23 3.20
N CYS A 19 7.99 -7.51 4.31
CA CYS A 19 8.62 -7.63 5.62
C CYS A 19 9.49 -8.89 5.70
N GLY A 20 9.06 -9.99 5.10
CA GLY A 20 9.85 -11.22 5.06
C GLY A 20 11.18 -11.05 4.35
N THR A 21 11.23 -10.33 3.23
CA THR A 21 12.49 -10.00 2.54
C THR A 21 13.40 -9.15 3.43
N ALA A 22 12.85 -8.15 4.12
CA ALA A 22 13.63 -7.33 5.04
C ALA A 22 14.26 -8.17 6.17
N VAL A 23 13.50 -9.12 6.72
CA VAL A 23 13.91 -9.96 7.87
C VAL A 23 14.85 -11.08 7.46
N VAL A 24 14.55 -11.79 6.36
CA VAL A 24 15.25 -13.03 5.99
C VAL A 24 16.46 -12.77 5.09
N ALA A 25 16.36 -11.75 4.24
CA ALA A 25 17.36 -11.50 3.20
C ALA A 25 17.90 -10.04 3.20
N GLY A 26 17.46 -9.20 4.13
CA GLY A 26 17.79 -7.77 4.13
C GLY A 26 19.26 -7.46 4.03
N ASP A 27 20.11 -8.18 4.78
CA ASP A 27 21.55 -8.02 4.78
C ASP A 27 22.20 -8.39 3.43
N ARG A 28 21.55 -9.23 2.64
CA ARG A 28 22.05 -9.68 1.33
C ARG A 28 21.56 -8.81 0.18
N VAL A 29 20.30 -8.40 0.22
CA VAL A 29 19.66 -7.67 -0.88
C VAL A 29 19.66 -6.16 -0.70
N GLY A 30 19.91 -5.70 0.51
CA GLY A 30 19.95 -4.28 0.88
C GLY A 30 18.61 -3.57 0.68
N ILE A 31 18.61 -2.26 0.84
CA ILE A 31 17.41 -1.41 0.74
C ILE A 31 16.73 -1.56 -0.61
N VAL A 32 17.51 -1.60 -1.69
CA VAL A 32 16.99 -1.71 -3.06
C VAL A 32 16.21 -3.01 -3.25
N GLY A 33 16.77 -4.14 -2.79
CA GLY A 33 16.09 -5.44 -2.88
C GLY A 33 14.82 -5.49 -2.03
N ILE A 34 14.83 -4.91 -0.82
CA ILE A 34 13.65 -4.79 0.04
C ILE A 34 12.56 -3.94 -0.65
N ALA A 35 12.95 -2.80 -1.23
CA ALA A 35 12.04 -1.91 -1.96
C ALA A 35 11.38 -2.63 -3.13
N PHE A 36 12.15 -3.37 -3.93
CA PHE A 36 11.62 -4.18 -5.03
C PHE A 36 10.67 -5.28 -4.53
N ALA A 37 10.96 -5.93 -3.39
CA ALA A 37 10.09 -6.95 -2.83
C ALA A 37 8.69 -6.40 -2.49
N PHE A 38 8.60 -5.23 -1.86
CA PHE A 38 7.33 -4.54 -1.62
C PHE A 38 6.61 -4.16 -2.91
N GLY A 39 7.33 -3.54 -3.85
CA GLY A 39 6.73 -3.12 -5.12
C GLY A 39 6.25 -4.29 -5.97
N PHE A 40 7.04 -5.35 -6.13
CA PHE A 40 6.65 -6.53 -6.90
C PHE A 40 5.54 -7.34 -6.23
N ALA A 41 5.53 -7.44 -4.90
CA ALA A 41 4.41 -8.04 -4.17
C ALA A 41 3.09 -7.30 -4.47
N LEU A 42 3.13 -5.96 -4.51
CA LEU A 42 1.98 -5.15 -4.91
C LEU A 42 1.60 -5.37 -6.38
N VAL A 43 2.57 -5.36 -7.31
CA VAL A 43 2.31 -5.63 -8.73
C VAL A 43 1.64 -6.99 -8.91
N GLY A 44 2.21 -8.05 -8.30
CA GLY A 44 1.65 -9.39 -8.37
C GLY A 44 0.23 -9.47 -7.82
N ALA A 45 -0.01 -8.84 -6.64
CA ALA A 45 -1.34 -8.75 -6.06
C ALA A 45 -2.31 -7.96 -6.96
N ALA A 46 -1.88 -6.82 -7.52
CA ALA A 46 -2.72 -5.98 -8.38
C ALA A 46 -3.25 -6.74 -9.60
N TYR A 47 -2.41 -7.53 -10.25
CA TYR A 47 -2.84 -8.36 -11.38
C TYR A 47 -3.61 -9.61 -10.96
N GLY A 48 -3.24 -10.23 -9.80
CA GLY A 48 -3.88 -11.45 -9.33
C GLY A 48 -5.27 -11.24 -8.74
N ILE A 49 -5.46 -10.23 -7.90
CA ILE A 49 -6.72 -9.99 -7.18
C ILE A 49 -7.40 -8.66 -7.52
N GLY A 50 -6.74 -7.78 -8.28
CA GLY A 50 -7.32 -6.51 -8.72
C GLY A 50 -8.67 -6.65 -9.41
N PRO A 51 -8.88 -7.62 -10.31
CA PRO A 51 -10.18 -7.87 -10.93
C PRO A 51 -11.31 -8.21 -9.93
N ILE A 52 -10.98 -8.62 -8.68
CA ILE A 52 -11.94 -9.00 -7.65
C ILE A 52 -12.28 -7.83 -6.72
N SER A 53 -11.24 -7.12 -6.23
CA SER A 53 -11.40 -6.09 -5.18
C SER A 53 -10.91 -4.70 -5.58
N GLY A 54 -10.16 -4.57 -6.67
CA GLY A 54 -9.39 -3.38 -6.98
C GLY A 54 -8.00 -3.38 -6.34
N CYS A 55 -7.69 -4.39 -5.50
CA CYS A 55 -6.39 -4.56 -4.82
C CYS A 55 -5.94 -3.30 -4.07
N HIS A 56 -6.75 -2.84 -3.12
CA HIS A 56 -6.35 -1.72 -2.26
C HIS A 56 -5.24 -2.13 -1.30
N ILE A 57 -5.40 -3.29 -0.62
CA ILE A 57 -4.45 -3.93 0.32
C ILE A 57 -3.80 -2.95 1.32
N ASN A 58 -4.50 -1.84 1.60
CA ASN A 58 -4.03 -0.71 2.37
C ASN A 58 -5.21 0.11 2.90
N PRO A 59 -5.38 0.27 4.22
CA PRO A 59 -6.46 1.07 4.79
C PRO A 59 -6.47 2.54 4.37
N ALA A 60 -5.30 3.16 4.19
CA ALA A 60 -5.19 4.56 3.75
C ALA A 60 -5.63 4.72 2.28
N VAL A 61 -5.29 3.76 1.43
CA VAL A 61 -5.77 3.71 0.04
C VAL A 61 -7.29 3.54 0.01
N SER A 62 -7.83 2.60 0.78
CA SER A 62 -9.28 2.36 0.84
C SER A 62 -10.03 3.61 1.32
N LEU A 63 -9.48 4.32 2.30
CA LEU A 63 -10.02 5.59 2.78
C LEU A 63 -9.99 6.67 1.68
N GLY A 64 -8.89 6.78 0.95
CA GLY A 64 -8.76 7.69 -0.19
C GLY A 64 -9.78 7.41 -1.30
N VAL A 65 -9.96 6.13 -1.67
CA VAL A 65 -10.96 5.70 -2.67
C VAL A 65 -12.40 6.00 -2.20
N TRP A 66 -12.69 5.77 -0.92
CA TRP A 66 -13.99 6.11 -0.33
C TRP A 66 -14.20 7.63 -0.32
N THR A 67 -13.23 8.40 0.11
CA THR A 67 -13.30 9.88 0.14
C THR A 67 -13.48 10.45 -1.27
N ALA A 68 -12.84 9.87 -2.28
CA ALA A 68 -13.04 10.21 -3.68
C ALA A 68 -14.45 9.85 -4.22
N GLY A 69 -15.29 9.19 -3.42
CA GLY A 69 -16.63 8.77 -3.81
C GLY A 69 -16.66 7.52 -4.71
N ARG A 70 -15.57 6.75 -4.78
CA ARG A 70 -15.42 5.61 -5.68
C ARG A 70 -15.75 4.25 -5.04
N MET A 71 -16.09 4.22 -3.73
CA MET A 71 -16.56 3.01 -3.04
C MET A 71 -17.55 3.35 -1.92
N PRO A 72 -18.48 2.44 -1.57
CA PRO A 72 -19.42 2.64 -0.47
C PRO A 72 -18.75 2.36 0.89
N LEU A 73 -19.27 3.00 1.97
CA LEU A 73 -18.76 2.86 3.33
C LEU A 73 -18.71 1.40 3.82
N LYS A 74 -19.72 0.61 3.46
CA LYS A 74 -19.75 -0.83 3.81
C LYS A 74 -18.50 -1.56 3.32
N ASP A 75 -18.03 -1.22 2.13
CA ASP A 75 -16.86 -1.86 1.53
C ASP A 75 -15.57 -1.36 2.17
N LEU A 76 -15.49 -0.08 2.51
CA LEU A 76 -14.36 0.47 3.27
C LEU A 76 -14.14 -0.32 4.57
N ILE A 77 -15.21 -0.53 5.37
CA ILE A 77 -15.12 -1.29 6.63
C ILE A 77 -14.70 -2.74 6.36
N GLY A 78 -15.34 -3.40 5.38
CA GLY A 78 -15.00 -4.77 5.02
C GLY A 78 -13.57 -4.95 4.51
N TYR A 79 -13.04 -3.96 3.77
CA TYR A 79 -11.65 -3.93 3.31
C TYR A 79 -10.69 -3.78 4.50
N TRP A 80 -10.93 -2.83 5.39
CA TRP A 80 -10.12 -2.65 6.58
C TRP A 80 -10.00 -3.93 7.39
N VAL A 81 -11.13 -4.62 7.67
CA VAL A 81 -11.10 -5.90 8.37
C VAL A 81 -10.23 -6.92 7.65
N GLY A 82 -10.43 -7.12 6.34
CA GLY A 82 -9.63 -8.05 5.55
C GLY A 82 -8.14 -7.70 5.56
N GLN A 83 -7.82 -6.41 5.38
CA GLN A 83 -6.45 -5.91 5.33
C GLN A 83 -5.71 -6.09 6.67
N PHE A 84 -6.32 -5.72 7.80
CA PHE A 84 -5.70 -5.91 9.11
C PHE A 84 -5.51 -7.40 9.44
N VAL A 85 -6.51 -8.24 9.17
CA VAL A 85 -6.40 -9.69 9.37
C VAL A 85 -5.29 -10.28 8.48
N GLY A 86 -5.22 -9.89 7.21
CA GLY A 86 -4.17 -10.35 6.30
C GLY A 86 -2.76 -9.99 6.77
N ALA A 87 -2.57 -8.75 7.26
CA ALA A 87 -1.31 -8.28 7.79
C ALA A 87 -0.88 -9.03 9.08
N ILE A 88 -1.82 -9.27 9.99
CA ILE A 88 -1.57 -10.03 11.23
C ILE A 88 -1.18 -11.48 10.88
N LEU A 89 -1.92 -12.13 9.99
CA LEU A 89 -1.63 -13.49 9.57
C LEU A 89 -0.25 -13.59 8.89
N ALA A 90 0.13 -12.61 8.06
CA ALA A 90 1.46 -12.58 7.43
C ALA A 90 2.58 -12.43 8.47
N ALA A 91 2.42 -11.51 9.41
CA ALA A 91 3.37 -11.33 10.51
C ALA A 91 3.47 -12.58 11.40
N TRP A 92 2.34 -13.25 11.65
CA TRP A 92 2.29 -14.50 12.40
C TRP A 92 3.03 -15.63 11.67
N VAL A 93 2.78 -15.81 10.37
CA VAL A 93 3.50 -16.82 9.56
C VAL A 93 5.01 -16.51 9.53
N LEU A 94 5.39 -15.25 9.33
CA LEU A 94 6.79 -14.85 9.35
C LEU A 94 7.44 -15.17 10.71
N SER A 95 6.79 -14.81 11.81
CA SER A 95 7.30 -14.99 13.16
C SER A 95 7.47 -16.45 13.56
N PHE A 96 6.43 -17.26 13.40
CA PHE A 96 6.39 -18.60 13.97
C PHE A 96 6.89 -19.70 13.01
N TYR A 97 6.72 -19.52 11.70
CA TYR A 97 7.05 -20.56 10.73
C TYR A 97 8.29 -20.26 9.89
N ILE A 98 8.57 -19.00 9.61
CA ILE A 98 9.74 -18.65 8.80
C ILE A 98 10.96 -18.43 9.71
N VAL A 99 10.94 -17.39 10.55
CA VAL A 99 12.10 -17.11 11.41
C VAL A 99 12.13 -17.97 12.67
N GLY A 100 11.02 -18.51 13.12
CA GLY A 100 10.97 -19.47 14.24
C GLY A 100 11.71 -20.77 13.96
N GLY A 101 11.94 -21.11 12.67
CA GLY A 101 12.72 -22.26 12.24
C GLY A 101 14.23 -22.02 12.12
N VAL A 102 14.73 -20.83 12.45
CA VAL A 102 16.17 -20.52 12.36
C VAL A 102 16.94 -21.32 13.42
N PRO A 103 17.99 -22.07 13.00
CA PRO A 103 18.86 -22.78 13.95
C PRO A 103 19.47 -21.81 14.98
N GLY A 104 19.32 -22.12 16.27
CA GLY A 104 19.77 -21.23 17.35
C GLY A 104 18.72 -20.19 17.79
N GLY A 105 17.57 -20.14 17.13
CA GLY A 105 16.47 -19.22 17.42
C GLY A 105 16.60 -17.86 16.73
N TYR A 106 15.49 -17.14 16.68
CA TYR A 106 15.39 -15.77 16.16
C TYR A 106 14.78 -14.87 17.26
N ASP A 107 15.56 -13.92 17.73
CA ASP A 107 15.08 -12.95 18.74
C ASP A 107 14.30 -11.83 18.04
N ILE A 108 12.98 -11.92 18.10
CA ILE A 108 12.08 -10.93 17.51
C ILE A 108 12.22 -9.56 18.17
N ALA A 109 12.51 -9.51 19.49
CA ALA A 109 12.67 -8.25 20.20
C ALA A 109 13.93 -7.50 19.78
N ALA A 110 15.01 -8.22 19.47
CA ALA A 110 16.27 -7.65 19.01
C ALA A 110 16.27 -7.35 17.50
N ASN A 111 15.74 -8.27 16.67
CA ASN A 111 15.89 -8.21 15.21
C ASN A 111 14.61 -7.71 14.49
N GLY A 112 13.47 -7.74 15.18
CA GLY A 112 12.18 -7.29 14.66
C GLY A 112 11.55 -8.20 13.61
N LEU A 113 10.44 -7.73 13.02
CA LEU A 113 9.68 -8.37 11.94
C LEU A 113 9.41 -7.39 10.78
N GLY A 114 10.32 -6.45 10.53
CA GLY A 114 10.11 -5.41 9.53
C GLY A 114 9.07 -4.36 9.94
N GLN A 115 8.86 -4.17 11.26
CA GLN A 115 7.99 -3.13 11.82
C GLN A 115 8.50 -1.74 11.50
N ASN A 116 7.60 -0.76 11.54
CA ASN A 116 7.91 0.65 11.41
C ASN A 116 8.23 1.29 12.75
N GLY A 117 8.97 2.40 12.71
CA GLY A 117 9.34 3.16 13.91
C GLY A 117 10.02 4.49 13.58
N TRP A 118 10.39 5.24 14.62
CA TRP A 118 11.20 6.46 14.53
C TRP A 118 11.99 6.69 15.81
N GLY A 119 12.87 7.69 15.77
CA GLY A 119 13.62 8.13 16.94
C GLY A 119 14.90 7.34 17.20
N PRO A 120 15.60 7.69 18.29
CA PRO A 120 16.83 7.00 18.69
C PRO A 120 16.59 5.49 18.86
N GLY A 121 17.48 4.69 18.30
CA GLY A 121 17.38 3.23 18.35
C GLY A 121 16.57 2.59 17.23
N TYR A 122 15.99 3.40 16.32
CA TYR A 122 15.33 2.89 15.12
C TYR A 122 16.08 3.37 13.87
N GLN A 123 16.63 2.44 13.09
CA GLN A 123 17.32 2.66 11.81
C GLN A 123 18.17 3.96 11.77
N GLY A 124 17.77 4.97 10.96
CA GLY A 124 18.48 6.24 10.82
C GLY A 124 18.28 7.23 11.97
N GLY A 125 17.52 6.90 13.01
CA GLY A 125 17.31 7.73 14.19
C GLY A 125 16.51 9.02 13.94
N TYR A 126 15.75 9.07 12.85
CA TYR A 126 14.95 10.26 12.48
C TYR A 126 13.89 10.57 13.54
N ASN A 127 13.70 11.85 13.83
CA ASN A 127 12.78 12.30 14.85
C ASN A 127 11.30 12.19 14.41
N LEU A 128 10.38 12.41 15.36
CA LEU A 128 8.94 12.34 15.14
C LEU A 128 8.46 13.28 14.01
N THR A 129 8.99 14.50 13.92
CA THR A 129 8.59 15.46 12.88
C THR A 129 8.95 14.94 11.48
N SER A 130 10.15 14.37 11.33
CA SER A 130 10.58 13.75 10.08
C SER A 130 9.71 12.55 9.71
N ALA A 131 9.36 11.72 10.70
CA ALA A 131 8.49 10.57 10.50
C ALA A 131 7.09 10.98 10.04
N ILE A 132 6.47 11.98 10.70
CA ILE A 132 5.16 12.52 10.31
C ILE A 132 5.23 13.11 8.90
N ALA A 133 6.21 13.96 8.61
CA ALA A 133 6.34 14.60 7.31
C ALA A 133 6.53 13.58 6.18
N PHE A 134 7.42 12.60 6.39
CA PHE A 134 7.67 11.55 5.42
C PHE A 134 6.42 10.69 5.16
N GLU A 135 5.81 10.14 6.20
CA GLU A 135 4.64 9.26 6.06
C GLU A 135 3.45 9.99 5.43
N PHE A 136 3.24 11.26 5.79
CA PHE A 136 2.17 12.06 5.19
C PHE A 136 2.41 12.30 3.69
N VAL A 137 3.58 12.83 3.33
CA VAL A 137 3.90 13.18 1.93
C VAL A 137 3.98 11.93 1.06
N ALA A 138 4.66 10.88 1.53
CA ALA A 138 4.79 9.64 0.78
C ALA A 138 3.43 8.96 0.55
N THR A 139 2.57 8.91 1.57
CA THR A 139 1.22 8.34 1.41
C THR A 139 0.34 9.22 0.53
N LEU A 140 0.41 10.54 0.66
CA LEU A 140 -0.34 11.47 -0.19
C LEU A 140 -0.01 11.24 -1.67
N ILE A 141 1.29 11.20 -2.01
CA ILE A 141 1.75 10.94 -3.38
C ILE A 141 1.30 9.54 -3.83
N PHE A 142 1.46 8.54 -2.99
CA PHE A 142 1.09 7.16 -3.32
C PHE A 142 -0.40 7.04 -3.65
N VAL A 143 -1.28 7.62 -2.83
CA VAL A 143 -2.74 7.57 -3.06
C VAL A 143 -3.13 8.43 -4.27
N ILE A 144 -2.47 9.57 -4.51
CA ILE A 144 -2.67 10.36 -5.75
C ILE A 144 -2.34 9.52 -6.98
N VAL A 145 -1.21 8.81 -6.99
CA VAL A 145 -0.84 7.94 -8.12
C VAL A 145 -1.87 6.84 -8.31
N ILE A 146 -2.33 6.19 -7.23
CA ILE A 146 -3.36 5.15 -7.30
C ILE A 146 -4.65 5.69 -7.90
N LEU A 147 -5.17 6.79 -7.35
CA LEU A 147 -6.42 7.39 -7.82
C LEU A 147 -6.30 7.90 -9.26
N GLY A 148 -5.13 8.42 -9.64
CA GLY A 148 -4.83 8.85 -11.01
C GLY A 148 -4.74 7.68 -11.99
N ALA A 149 -3.93 6.66 -11.67
CA ALA A 149 -3.73 5.50 -12.52
C ALA A 149 -4.99 4.61 -12.70
N THR A 150 -5.96 4.76 -11.81
CA THR A 150 -7.23 4.00 -11.85
C THR A 150 -8.42 4.83 -12.37
N GLN A 151 -8.18 6.00 -12.95
CA GLN A 151 -9.21 6.77 -13.66
C GLN A 151 -9.58 6.10 -14.98
N LYS A 152 -10.80 6.36 -15.47
CA LYS A 152 -11.26 5.86 -16.77
C LYS A 152 -10.39 6.34 -17.95
N ALA A 153 -9.79 7.53 -17.84
CA ALA A 153 -8.90 8.10 -18.83
C ALA A 153 -7.46 7.56 -18.79
N ALA A 154 -7.09 6.82 -17.71
CA ALA A 154 -5.75 6.24 -17.59
C ALA A 154 -5.59 5.04 -18.55
N PRO A 155 -4.35 4.77 -19.03
CA PRO A 155 -4.08 3.62 -19.88
C PRO A 155 -4.49 2.30 -19.21
N ALA A 156 -5.35 1.54 -19.87
CA ALA A 156 -5.83 0.26 -19.35
C ALA A 156 -4.67 -0.73 -19.14
N GLY A 157 -4.71 -1.50 -18.05
CA GLY A 157 -3.77 -2.58 -17.76
C GLY A 157 -2.44 -2.17 -17.13
N PHE A 158 -2.09 -0.88 -17.08
CA PHE A 158 -0.79 -0.42 -16.55
C PHE A 158 -0.83 0.08 -15.11
N ALA A 159 -2.01 0.26 -14.52
CA ALA A 159 -2.15 0.81 -13.18
C ALA A 159 -1.32 0.04 -12.14
N GLY A 160 -1.43 -1.29 -12.09
CA GLY A 160 -0.69 -2.11 -11.14
C GLY A 160 0.82 -1.94 -11.22
N LEU A 161 1.37 -1.84 -12.43
CA LEU A 161 2.80 -1.61 -12.65
C LEU A 161 3.23 -0.21 -12.17
N GLY A 162 2.50 0.84 -12.55
CA GLY A 162 2.82 2.22 -12.14
C GLY A 162 2.75 2.39 -10.61
N ILE A 163 1.74 1.81 -9.98
CA ILE A 163 1.56 1.83 -8.52
C ILE A 163 2.70 1.09 -7.82
N GLY A 164 3.08 -0.10 -8.31
CA GLY A 164 4.16 -0.89 -7.73
C GLY A 164 5.53 -0.21 -7.85
N ILE A 165 5.84 0.39 -9.00
CA ILE A 165 7.06 1.18 -9.22
C ILE A 165 7.09 2.40 -8.26
N THR A 166 5.97 3.06 -8.06
CA THR A 166 5.88 4.16 -7.10
C THR A 166 6.18 3.68 -5.68
N LEU A 167 5.68 2.51 -5.29
CA LEU A 167 5.98 1.93 -3.98
C LEU A 167 7.47 1.58 -3.83
N VAL A 168 8.12 1.08 -4.90
CA VAL A 168 9.58 0.87 -4.92
C VAL A 168 10.32 2.19 -4.65
N ALA A 169 9.98 3.25 -5.38
CA ALA A 169 10.63 4.55 -5.23
C ALA A 169 10.48 5.12 -3.82
N ILE A 170 9.29 5.02 -3.23
CA ILE A 170 9.02 5.44 -1.85
C ILE A 170 9.87 4.64 -0.86
N HIS A 171 10.02 3.33 -1.03
CA HIS A 171 10.83 2.48 -0.15
C HIS A 171 12.33 2.79 -0.28
N ILE A 172 12.85 2.97 -1.49
CA ILE A 172 14.25 3.37 -1.70
C ILE A 172 14.56 4.68 -0.96
N PHE A 173 13.64 5.64 -1.01
CA PHE A 173 13.82 6.93 -0.34
C PHE A 173 13.69 6.83 1.17
N GLY A 174 12.72 6.05 1.68
CA GLY A 174 12.22 6.22 3.04
C GLY A 174 12.55 5.11 4.04
N ILE A 175 13.17 3.99 3.64
CA ILE A 175 13.42 2.86 4.56
C ILE A 175 14.17 3.31 5.82
N HIS A 176 15.21 4.16 5.69
CA HIS A 176 15.97 4.65 6.84
C HIS A 176 15.19 5.64 7.72
N ILE A 177 14.12 6.25 7.23
CA ILE A 177 13.35 7.24 7.99
C ILE A 177 12.41 6.56 8.97
N THR A 178 11.54 5.67 8.45
CA THR A 178 10.48 5.02 9.23
C THR A 178 10.33 3.52 8.94
N GLY A 179 11.15 2.95 8.07
CA GLY A 179 10.90 1.64 7.50
C GLY A 179 9.78 1.64 6.44
N VAL A 180 9.27 2.78 6.08
CA VAL A 180 8.16 3.04 5.16
C VAL A 180 6.89 2.29 5.55
N SER A 181 5.94 3.01 6.09
CA SER A 181 4.57 2.49 6.30
C SER A 181 3.74 2.67 5.04
N VAL A 182 3.31 3.89 4.78
CA VAL A 182 2.30 4.31 3.81
C VAL A 182 1.05 3.42 3.82
N ASN A 183 0.92 2.55 4.84
CA ASN A 183 -0.10 1.50 4.94
C ASN A 183 -0.34 1.11 6.41
N PRO A 184 -1.47 1.53 7.01
CA PRO A 184 -1.81 1.20 8.40
C PRO A 184 -1.77 -0.29 8.72
N ALA A 185 -2.29 -1.14 7.84
CA ALA A 185 -2.34 -2.59 8.09
C ALA A 185 -0.93 -3.22 8.04
N ARG A 186 -0.09 -2.81 7.06
CA ARG A 186 1.30 -3.25 6.94
C ARG A 186 2.11 -2.91 8.19
N SER A 187 1.80 -1.80 8.85
CA SER A 187 2.50 -1.42 10.07
C SER A 187 1.97 -2.14 11.29
N PHE A 188 0.66 -2.32 11.37
CA PHE A 188 0.00 -2.92 12.53
C PHE A 188 0.36 -4.40 12.72
N GLY A 189 0.38 -5.20 11.64
CA GLY A 189 0.66 -6.63 11.73
C GLY A 189 1.98 -6.95 12.42
N PRO A 190 3.14 -6.50 11.91
CA PRO A 190 4.43 -6.69 12.56
C PRO A 190 4.51 -6.07 13.95
N ALA A 191 4.00 -4.83 14.15
CA ALA A 191 4.06 -4.15 15.43
C ALA A 191 3.32 -4.91 16.54
N LEU A 192 2.20 -5.55 16.22
CA LEU A 192 1.42 -6.36 17.16
C LEU A 192 2.23 -7.56 17.69
N LEU A 193 3.01 -8.21 16.81
CA LEU A 193 3.79 -9.41 17.16
C LEU A 193 5.11 -9.04 17.86
N VAL A 194 5.75 -7.93 17.47
CA VAL A 194 6.96 -7.42 18.12
C VAL A 194 6.65 -6.84 19.49
N GLY A 195 5.51 -6.17 19.64
CA GLY A 195 5.11 -5.53 20.91
C GLY A 195 5.96 -4.30 21.25
N GLY A 196 6.09 -4.03 22.57
CA GLY A 196 7.00 -3.02 23.11
C GLY A 196 6.93 -1.66 22.40
N HIS A 197 8.08 -1.14 22.03
CA HIS A 197 8.23 0.18 21.40
C HIS A 197 7.55 0.27 20.02
N ALA A 198 7.58 -0.82 19.23
CA ALA A 198 6.92 -0.86 17.93
C ALA A 198 5.40 -0.68 18.06
N LEU A 199 4.78 -1.36 19.03
CA LEU A 199 3.36 -1.24 19.29
C LEU A 199 3.00 0.14 19.87
N ALA A 200 3.85 0.69 20.73
CA ALA A 200 3.67 2.04 21.29
C ALA A 200 3.75 3.14 20.23
N GLN A 201 4.50 2.93 19.14
CA GLN A 201 4.65 3.89 18.04
C GLN A 201 3.65 3.69 16.88
N VAL A 202 2.89 2.60 16.86
CA VAL A 202 2.02 2.25 15.72
C VAL A 202 0.96 3.30 15.42
N TRP A 203 0.55 4.09 16.42
CA TRP A 203 -0.45 5.15 16.24
C TRP A 203 -0.12 6.13 15.11
N LEU A 204 1.17 6.48 14.93
CA LEU A 204 1.59 7.36 13.84
C LEU A 204 1.25 6.75 12.49
N PHE A 205 1.56 5.48 12.31
CA PHE A 205 1.37 4.74 11.06
C PHE A 205 -0.08 4.37 10.79
N LEU A 206 -0.94 4.43 11.82
CA LEU A 206 -2.39 4.32 11.66
C LEU A 206 -3.01 5.67 11.25
N LEU A 207 -2.60 6.77 11.88
CA LEU A 207 -3.25 8.08 11.72
C LEU A 207 -2.70 8.87 10.54
N VAL A 208 -1.37 9.00 10.43
CA VAL A 208 -0.76 9.90 9.43
C VAL A 208 -1.00 9.41 7.99
N PRO A 209 -0.79 8.13 7.63
CA PRO A 209 -1.15 7.64 6.31
C PRO A 209 -2.65 7.73 6.03
N SER A 210 -3.51 7.49 7.03
CA SER A 210 -4.96 7.61 6.87
C SER A 210 -5.37 9.05 6.55
N LEU A 211 -4.80 10.03 7.26
CA LEU A 211 -5.04 11.44 6.97
C LEU A 211 -4.58 11.84 5.57
N ALA A 212 -3.41 11.37 5.14
CA ALA A 212 -2.90 11.62 3.80
C ALA A 212 -3.80 11.00 2.71
N GLY A 213 -4.29 9.77 2.94
CA GLY A 213 -5.26 9.10 2.06
C GLY A 213 -6.56 9.88 1.93
N LEU A 214 -7.08 10.41 3.05
CA LEU A 214 -8.27 11.27 3.06
C LEU A 214 -8.04 12.53 2.23
N VAL A 215 -6.91 13.23 2.42
CA VAL A 215 -6.58 14.45 1.65
C VAL A 215 -6.47 14.15 0.16
N ALA A 216 -5.77 13.06 -0.22
CA ALA A 216 -5.69 12.64 -1.62
C ALA A 216 -7.09 12.39 -2.22
N GLY A 217 -7.95 11.68 -1.49
CA GLY A 217 -9.34 11.43 -1.93
C GLY A 217 -10.14 12.71 -2.13
N LEU A 218 -9.97 13.72 -1.27
CA LEU A 218 -10.63 15.04 -1.42
C LEU A 218 -10.17 15.74 -2.70
N LEU A 219 -8.89 15.70 -3.07
CA LEU A 219 -8.39 16.31 -4.31
C LEU A 219 -9.07 15.74 -5.56
N PHE A 220 -9.38 14.43 -5.57
CA PHE A 220 -10.14 13.82 -6.66
C PHE A 220 -11.64 14.10 -6.56
N ARG A 221 -12.21 14.10 -5.36
CA ARG A 221 -13.64 14.43 -5.15
C ARG A 221 -13.98 15.86 -5.60
N THR A 222 -13.08 16.81 -5.37
CA THR A 222 -13.22 18.20 -5.81
C THR A 222 -12.81 18.42 -7.27
N LYS A 223 -12.45 17.35 -7.98
CA LYS A 223 -11.98 17.36 -9.38
C LYS A 223 -10.67 18.10 -9.64
N ALA A 224 -9.93 18.46 -8.58
CA ALA A 224 -8.64 19.15 -8.74
C ALA A 224 -7.59 18.30 -9.50
N LEU A 225 -7.69 16.96 -9.43
CA LEU A 225 -6.81 16.00 -10.11
C LEU A 225 -7.59 14.98 -10.95
N GLU A 226 -8.86 15.21 -11.24
CA GLU A 226 -9.64 14.35 -12.12
C GLU A 226 -9.34 14.71 -13.59
N ALA A 227 -9.02 13.69 -14.39
CA ALA A 227 -8.84 13.90 -15.82
C ALA A 227 -10.17 14.24 -16.48
N GLU A 228 -10.15 15.16 -17.42
CA GLU A 228 -11.31 15.43 -18.27
C GLU A 228 -11.67 14.18 -19.08
N PRO A 229 -12.97 13.90 -19.28
CA PRO A 229 -13.35 12.80 -20.15
C PRO A 229 -12.78 13.04 -21.54
N PRO A 230 -12.34 11.99 -22.25
CA PRO A 230 -11.89 12.15 -23.63
C PRO A 230 -12.98 12.83 -24.46
N MET A 231 -12.60 13.81 -25.26
CA MET A 231 -13.55 14.47 -26.14
C MET A 231 -14.27 13.40 -27.00
N PRO A 232 -15.58 13.49 -27.17
CA PRO A 232 -16.30 12.56 -28.05
C PRO A 232 -15.62 12.58 -29.44
N GLU A 233 -15.32 11.40 -29.95
CA GLU A 233 -14.81 11.29 -31.34
C GLU A 233 -15.77 12.03 -32.27
N ILE A 234 -15.24 13.07 -32.91
CA ILE A 234 -16.00 13.75 -33.98
C ILE A 234 -16.11 12.71 -35.11
N LYS A 235 -17.27 12.04 -35.19
CA LYS A 235 -17.54 11.13 -36.31
C LYS A 235 -17.21 11.89 -37.61
N SER A 236 -16.33 11.36 -38.42
CA SER A 236 -15.99 11.99 -39.71
C SER A 236 -17.28 12.02 -40.55
N ARG A 237 -17.45 13.07 -41.39
CA ARG A 237 -18.59 13.18 -42.31
C ARG A 237 -18.83 11.88 -43.09
N ARG A 238 -17.77 11.17 -43.46
CA ARG A 238 -17.81 9.89 -44.18
C ARG A 238 -18.45 8.76 -43.35
N SER A 239 -18.26 8.74 -42.03
CA SER A 239 -18.89 7.70 -41.16
C SER A 239 -20.39 7.96 -40.97
N VAL A 240 -20.80 9.22 -40.97
CA VAL A 240 -22.23 9.62 -40.87
C VAL A 240 -22.94 9.34 -42.20
N GLU A 241 -22.31 9.63 -43.34
CA GLU A 241 -22.86 9.32 -44.66
C GLU A 241 -23.04 7.82 -44.90
N ASN A 242 -22.11 6.97 -44.41
CA ASN A 242 -22.23 5.53 -44.51
C ASN A 242 -23.31 4.93 -43.59
N GLU A 243 -23.60 5.52 -42.43
CA GLU A 243 -24.69 5.09 -41.53
C GLU A 243 -26.07 5.50 -42.09
N MET A 244 -26.16 6.55 -42.92
CA MET A 244 -27.40 6.99 -43.55
C MET A 244 -27.70 6.29 -44.90
N ALA A 245 -26.74 5.54 -45.44
CA ALA A 245 -26.88 4.84 -46.72
C ALA A 245 -27.26 3.36 -46.60
N VAL A 246 -27.53 2.88 -45.37
CA VAL A 246 -28.02 1.53 -45.04
C VAL A 246 -29.45 1.63 -44.50
#